data_eb578fc4fc485bbc4535d8094c8d023d
#
_entry.id   eb578fc4fc485bbc4535d8094c8d023d
#
_cell.length_a   1.000
_cell.length_b   1.000
_cell.length_c   1.000
_cell.angle_alpha   90.00
_cell.angle_beta   90.00
_cell.angle_gamma   90.00
#
_symmetry.space_group_name_H-M   'P 1'
#
loop_
_entity.id
_entity.type
_entity.pdbx_description
1 polymer ?
#
loop_
_entity_poly.entity_id
_entity_poly.type
_entity_poly.pdbx_seq_one_letter_code
_entity_poly.pdbx_strand_id
1 'polypeptide(L)'
;GAGTILTKENATQAKNSGAKFCVSPGTTSSIIDACNECNISLLPGASTVSEMLTLSEAGFSEIKFFPASAAGGIPFIKSLLSPLPNLKFCPTGGISYETASGWLSLVNVSCVGGSWIAPAKDINDQNFSEITARAKQATKLVN
;
A
#
# COMPACT_ATOMS: atom_id res chain seq x y z
N GLY A 1 -4.36 0.50 10.16
CA GLY A 1 -4.03 -0.71 9.39
C GLY A 1 -2.74 -1.36 9.85
N ALA A 2 -2.52 -2.61 9.46
CA ALA A 2 -1.29 -3.35 9.73
C ALA A 2 -0.61 -3.71 8.40
N GLY A 3 0.67 -3.36 8.26
CA GLY A 3 1.47 -3.64 7.07
C GLY A 3 2.31 -4.90 7.20
N THR A 4 2.87 -5.32 6.06
CA THR A 4 3.78 -6.47 5.97
C THR A 4 3.14 -7.78 6.46
N ILE A 5 1.88 -7.98 6.08
CA ILE A 5 1.17 -9.23 6.35
C ILE A 5 1.67 -10.28 5.37
N LEU A 6 2.29 -11.32 5.91
CA LEU A 6 2.93 -12.40 5.14
C LEU A 6 2.35 -13.77 5.45
N THR A 7 1.64 -13.92 6.58
CA THR A 7 1.12 -15.19 7.06
C THR A 7 -0.26 -15.04 7.70
N LYS A 8 -0.96 -16.14 7.90
CA LYS A 8 -2.24 -16.19 8.64
C LYS A 8 -2.08 -15.69 10.08
N GLU A 9 -0.98 -16.01 10.72
CA GLU A 9 -0.67 -15.57 12.09
C GLU A 9 -0.57 -14.05 12.14
N ASN A 10 0.08 -13.43 11.14
CA ASN A 10 0.16 -11.96 11.06
C ASN A 10 -1.23 -11.32 10.91
N ALA A 11 -2.11 -11.89 10.06
CA ALA A 11 -3.47 -11.40 9.88
C ALA A 11 -4.28 -11.50 11.18
N THR A 12 -4.17 -12.64 11.88
CA THR A 12 -4.84 -12.87 13.16
C THR A 12 -4.35 -11.90 14.24
N GLN A 13 -3.03 -11.71 14.37
CA GLN A 13 -2.44 -10.76 15.31
C GLN A 13 -2.88 -9.32 15.02
N ALA A 14 -2.88 -8.93 13.74
CA ALA A 14 -3.35 -7.62 13.31
C ALA A 14 -4.81 -7.38 13.71
N LYS A 15 -5.69 -8.35 13.45
CA LYS A 15 -7.11 -8.29 13.83
C LYS A 15 -7.28 -8.15 15.34
N ASN A 16 -6.60 -9.01 16.12
CA ASN A 16 -6.69 -9.00 17.58
C ASN A 16 -6.15 -7.71 18.21
N SER A 17 -5.19 -7.06 17.54
CA SER A 17 -4.65 -5.75 17.92
C SER A 17 -5.52 -4.56 17.47
N GLY A 18 -6.70 -4.82 16.89
CA GLY A 18 -7.67 -3.79 16.50
C GLY A 18 -7.41 -3.14 15.14
N ALA A 19 -6.56 -3.73 14.29
CA ALA A 19 -6.38 -3.25 12.92
C ALA A 19 -7.71 -3.36 12.15
N LYS A 20 -8.00 -2.33 11.34
CA LYS A 20 -9.20 -2.29 10.51
C LYS A 20 -8.98 -2.86 9.13
N PHE A 21 -7.73 -2.90 8.67
CA PHE A 21 -7.31 -3.51 7.40
C PHE A 21 -5.87 -4.00 7.50
N CYS A 22 -5.54 -4.94 6.61
CA CYS A 22 -4.21 -5.48 6.40
C CYS A 22 -3.62 -4.98 5.08
N VAL A 23 -2.29 -4.93 4.99
CA VAL A 23 -1.57 -4.62 3.76
C VAL A 23 -0.46 -5.65 3.58
N SER A 24 -0.38 -6.30 2.42
CA SER A 24 0.70 -7.22 2.06
C SER A 24 1.66 -6.60 1.04
N PRO A 25 2.94 -6.95 1.04
CA PRO A 25 3.89 -6.48 0.01
C PRO A 25 3.75 -7.23 -1.32
N GLY A 26 3.30 -8.46 -1.28
CA GLY A 26 2.92 -9.35 -2.37
C GLY A 26 1.80 -10.26 -1.86
N THR A 27 0.99 -10.85 -2.74
CA THR A 27 -0.23 -11.53 -2.32
C THR A 27 -0.35 -12.91 -2.95
N THR A 28 -0.58 -13.91 -2.11
CA THR A 28 -0.92 -15.27 -2.50
C THR A 28 -2.35 -15.59 -2.11
N SER A 29 -2.93 -16.67 -2.66
CA SER A 29 -4.27 -17.14 -2.27
C SER A 29 -4.38 -17.36 -0.77
N SER A 30 -3.34 -17.93 -0.14
CA SER A 30 -3.33 -18.19 1.30
C SER A 30 -3.40 -16.91 2.15
N ILE A 31 -2.87 -15.79 1.69
CA ILE A 31 -2.99 -14.48 2.39
C ILE A 31 -4.42 -13.95 2.24
N ILE A 32 -5.02 -14.09 1.05
CA ILE A 32 -6.41 -13.70 0.81
C ILE A 32 -7.34 -14.51 1.73
N ASP A 33 -7.18 -15.83 1.74
CA ASP A 33 -7.98 -16.74 2.58
C ASP A 33 -7.83 -16.40 4.06
N ALA A 34 -6.60 -16.17 4.53
CA ALA A 34 -6.32 -15.80 5.91
C ALA A 34 -7.02 -14.50 6.33
N CYS A 35 -7.02 -13.48 5.48
CA CYS A 35 -7.71 -12.22 5.77
C CYS A 35 -9.23 -12.39 5.76
N ASN A 36 -9.77 -13.20 4.85
CA ASN A 36 -11.19 -13.52 4.79
C ASN A 36 -11.64 -14.28 6.06
N GLU A 37 -10.90 -15.32 6.47
CA GLU A 37 -11.19 -16.07 7.70
C GLU A 37 -11.14 -15.19 8.95
N CYS A 38 -10.22 -14.23 9.01
CA CYS A 38 -10.15 -13.26 10.10
C CYS A 38 -11.21 -12.15 9.99
N ASN A 39 -11.98 -12.11 8.90
CA ASN A 39 -12.90 -11.01 8.60
C ASN A 39 -12.22 -9.64 8.73
N ILE A 40 -11.10 -9.46 8.00
CA ILE A 40 -10.34 -8.21 7.95
C ILE A 40 -10.04 -7.86 6.49
N SER A 41 -10.27 -6.61 6.11
CA SER A 41 -10.02 -6.12 4.75
C SER A 41 -8.53 -6.21 4.40
N LEU A 42 -8.22 -6.55 3.15
CA LEU A 42 -6.85 -6.62 2.63
C LEU A 42 -6.66 -5.58 1.51
N LEU A 43 -5.58 -4.81 1.59
CA LEU A 43 -4.98 -4.13 0.46
C LEU A 43 -3.84 -5.03 -0.07
N PRO A 44 -4.07 -5.78 -1.16
CA PRO A 44 -3.12 -6.77 -1.65
C PRO A 44 -1.97 -6.11 -2.40
N GLY A 45 -0.76 -6.66 -2.26
CA GLY A 45 0.43 -6.21 -2.98
C GLY A 45 0.65 -6.97 -4.28
N ALA A 46 1.12 -6.26 -5.32
CA ALA A 46 1.58 -6.80 -6.60
C ALA A 46 2.66 -5.92 -7.21
N SER A 47 3.50 -6.49 -8.07
CA SER A 47 4.54 -5.79 -8.84
C SER A 47 4.50 -6.07 -10.34
N THR A 48 3.73 -7.06 -10.79
CA THR A 48 3.60 -7.45 -12.20
C THR A 48 2.16 -7.39 -12.69
N VAL A 49 1.98 -7.25 -14.00
CA VAL A 49 0.64 -7.24 -14.63
C VAL A 49 -0.11 -8.55 -14.36
N SER A 50 0.57 -9.70 -14.40
CA SER A 50 -0.06 -11.00 -14.13
C SER A 50 -0.60 -11.10 -12.71
N GLU A 51 0.17 -10.64 -11.72
CA GLU A 51 -0.30 -10.57 -10.33
C GLU A 51 -1.51 -9.63 -10.19
N MET A 52 -1.48 -8.48 -10.86
CA MET A 52 -2.59 -7.52 -10.83
C MET A 52 -3.87 -8.09 -11.46
N LEU A 53 -3.75 -8.85 -12.56
CA LEU A 53 -4.87 -9.55 -13.17
C LEU A 53 -5.45 -10.61 -12.23
N THR A 54 -4.60 -11.44 -11.62
CA THR A 54 -5.02 -12.44 -10.63
C THR A 54 -5.79 -11.80 -9.45
N LEU A 55 -5.31 -10.66 -8.96
CA LEU A 55 -6.00 -9.93 -7.89
C LEU A 55 -7.32 -9.32 -8.36
N SER A 56 -7.36 -8.79 -9.59
CA SER A 56 -8.60 -8.28 -10.19
C SER A 56 -9.65 -9.37 -10.36
N GLU A 57 -9.26 -10.56 -10.80
CA GLU A 57 -10.14 -11.75 -10.88
C GLU A 57 -10.65 -12.19 -9.51
N ALA A 58 -9.83 -12.02 -8.45
CA ALA A 58 -10.22 -12.24 -7.06
C ALA A 58 -11.11 -11.12 -6.47
N GLY A 59 -11.48 -10.10 -7.27
CA GLY A 59 -12.40 -9.03 -6.89
C GLY A 59 -11.76 -7.78 -6.29
N PHE A 60 -10.43 -7.66 -6.30
CA PHE A 60 -9.75 -6.46 -5.83
C PHE A 60 -9.68 -5.38 -6.92
N SER A 61 -10.10 -4.17 -6.59
CA SER A 61 -9.99 -2.99 -7.44
C SER A 61 -8.90 -2.02 -6.97
N GLU A 62 -8.37 -2.20 -5.77
CA GLU A 62 -7.30 -1.41 -5.18
C GLU A 62 -6.13 -2.31 -4.83
N ILE A 63 -4.93 -1.95 -5.30
CA ILE A 63 -3.72 -2.78 -5.20
C ILE A 63 -2.56 -1.92 -4.70
N LYS A 64 -1.82 -2.43 -3.72
CA LYS A 64 -0.51 -1.89 -3.37
C LYS A 64 0.48 -2.26 -4.46
N PHE A 65 1.10 -1.25 -5.11
CA PHE A 65 2.21 -1.47 -6.02
C PHE A 65 3.53 -1.41 -5.26
N PHE A 66 4.23 -2.53 -5.15
CA PHE A 66 5.46 -2.65 -4.35
C PHE A 66 6.45 -3.64 -4.99
N PRO A 67 7.75 -3.33 -4.98
CA PRO A 67 8.41 -2.07 -4.55
C PRO A 67 8.37 -1.00 -5.65
N ALA A 68 7.60 0.08 -5.46
CA ALA A 68 7.16 0.97 -6.52
C ALA A 68 8.29 1.58 -7.37
N SER A 69 9.29 2.21 -6.74
CA SER A 69 10.39 2.82 -7.47
C SER A 69 11.28 1.80 -8.19
N ALA A 70 11.53 0.64 -7.57
CA ALA A 70 12.37 -0.41 -8.14
C ALA A 70 11.66 -1.22 -9.23
N ALA A 71 10.33 -1.32 -9.18
CA ALA A 71 9.52 -2.10 -10.13
C ALA A 71 9.05 -1.30 -11.36
N GLY A 72 9.75 -0.23 -11.71
CA GLY A 72 9.50 0.55 -12.94
C GLY A 72 8.90 1.94 -12.71
N GLY A 73 8.59 2.31 -11.47
CA GLY A 73 8.25 3.68 -11.12
C GLY A 73 6.95 4.21 -11.74
N ILE A 74 6.87 5.53 -11.81
CA ILE A 74 5.76 6.26 -12.44
C ILE A 74 5.48 5.82 -13.89
N PRO A 75 6.52 5.60 -14.76
CA PRO A 75 6.27 5.15 -16.12
C PRO A 75 5.52 3.82 -16.20
N PHE A 76 5.84 2.87 -15.32
CA PHE A 76 5.14 1.58 -15.27
C PHE A 76 3.66 1.76 -14.91
N ILE A 77 3.34 2.44 -13.79
CA ILE A 77 1.95 2.66 -13.37
C ILE A 77 1.15 3.45 -14.42
N LYS A 78 1.77 4.44 -15.06
CA LYS A 78 1.13 5.21 -16.14
C LYS A 78 0.78 4.34 -17.34
N SER A 79 1.61 3.35 -17.68
CA SER A 79 1.36 2.43 -18.80
C SER A 79 0.15 1.49 -18.56
N LEU A 80 -0.24 1.30 -17.30
CA LEU A 80 -1.37 0.45 -16.93
C LEU A 80 -2.74 1.11 -17.12
N LEU A 81 -2.82 2.40 -17.36
CA LEU A 81 -4.08 3.12 -17.54
C LEU A 81 -4.96 2.55 -18.64
N SER A 82 -4.37 2.13 -19.76
CA SER A 82 -5.08 1.55 -20.88
C SER A 82 -5.48 0.09 -20.66
N PRO A 83 -4.53 -0.83 -20.30
CA PRO A 83 -4.88 -2.25 -20.16
C PRO A 83 -5.65 -2.57 -18.88
N LEU A 84 -5.53 -1.77 -17.80
CA LEU A 84 -6.17 -2.01 -16.51
C LEU A 84 -6.91 -0.77 -16.00
N PRO A 85 -7.91 -0.26 -16.74
CA PRO A 85 -8.53 1.05 -16.46
C PRO A 85 -9.32 1.08 -15.13
N ASN A 86 -9.74 -0.08 -14.64
CA ASN A 86 -10.56 -0.20 -13.42
C ASN A 86 -9.74 -0.36 -12.16
N LEU A 87 -8.40 -0.51 -12.27
CA LEU A 87 -7.54 -0.66 -11.10
C LEU A 87 -7.02 0.68 -10.59
N LYS A 88 -6.98 0.80 -9.28
CA LYS A 88 -6.34 1.88 -8.55
C LYS A 88 -5.15 1.36 -7.76
N PHE A 89 -4.14 2.20 -7.62
CA PHE A 89 -2.90 1.80 -7.00
C PHE A 89 -2.55 2.64 -5.78
N CYS A 90 -1.91 1.98 -4.81
CA CYS A 90 -1.19 2.58 -3.70
C CYS A 90 0.31 2.28 -3.87
N PRO A 91 1.06 3.06 -4.67
CA PRO A 91 2.49 2.89 -4.79
C PRO A 91 3.19 3.03 -3.45
N THR A 92 4.12 2.11 -3.18
CA THR A 92 4.87 2.06 -1.92
C THR A 92 6.28 1.54 -2.19
N GLY A 93 7.27 2.13 -1.54
CA GLY A 93 8.68 1.76 -1.67
C GLY A 93 9.48 2.71 -2.55
N GLY A 94 10.45 3.39 -1.93
CA GLY A 94 11.30 4.41 -2.56
C GLY A 94 10.59 5.75 -2.83
N ILE A 95 9.46 6.00 -2.16
CA ILE A 95 8.73 7.27 -2.28
C ILE A 95 9.08 8.14 -1.08
N SER A 96 9.45 9.39 -1.35
CA SER A 96 9.68 10.44 -0.36
C SER A 96 8.59 11.51 -0.41
N TYR A 97 8.63 12.46 0.53
CA TYR A 97 7.73 13.61 0.51
C TYR A 97 7.82 14.40 -0.80
N GLU A 98 9.05 14.61 -1.30
CA GLU A 98 9.33 15.39 -2.52
C GLU A 98 8.82 14.69 -3.78
N THR A 99 8.84 13.36 -3.80
CA THR A 99 8.42 12.59 -4.98
C THR A 99 6.95 12.18 -4.95
N ALA A 100 6.30 12.27 -3.80
CA ALA A 100 4.92 11.80 -3.61
C ALA A 100 3.91 12.52 -4.52
N SER A 101 4.05 13.84 -4.75
CA SER A 101 3.16 14.60 -5.62
C SER A 101 3.15 14.09 -7.07
N GLY A 102 4.31 13.65 -7.59
CA GLY A 102 4.41 13.06 -8.92
C GLY A 102 3.62 11.75 -9.06
N TRP A 103 3.56 10.94 -8.01
CA TRP A 103 2.73 9.75 -7.97
C TRP A 103 1.24 10.08 -7.85
N LEU A 104 0.89 10.99 -6.94
CA LEU A 104 -0.49 11.41 -6.69
C LEU A 104 -1.15 12.14 -7.86
N SER A 105 -0.36 12.69 -8.81
CA SER A 105 -0.88 13.28 -10.04
C SER A 105 -1.43 12.28 -11.04
N LEU A 106 -1.17 10.98 -10.86
CA LEU A 106 -1.65 9.93 -11.76
C LEU A 106 -3.10 9.58 -11.44
N VAL A 107 -3.94 9.52 -12.47
CA VAL A 107 -5.38 9.27 -12.33
C VAL A 107 -5.70 7.88 -11.75
N ASN A 108 -4.80 6.90 -11.91
CA ASN A 108 -4.93 5.55 -11.35
C ASN A 108 -4.20 5.37 -10.01
N VAL A 109 -3.77 6.44 -9.34
CA VAL A 109 -3.18 6.41 -8.00
C VAL A 109 -4.13 7.07 -7.01
N SER A 110 -4.59 6.30 -6.01
CA SER A 110 -5.50 6.78 -4.96
C SER A 110 -4.75 7.38 -3.76
N CYS A 111 -3.59 6.82 -3.44
CA CYS A 111 -2.74 7.26 -2.32
C CYS A 111 -1.32 6.74 -2.53
N VAL A 112 -0.39 7.14 -1.67
CA VAL A 112 0.99 6.63 -1.65
C VAL A 112 1.36 6.15 -0.26
N GLY A 113 2.21 5.13 -0.19
CA GLY A 113 2.81 4.65 1.05
C GLY A 113 4.28 5.04 1.15
N GLY A 114 4.68 5.60 2.29
CA GLY A 114 6.06 5.98 2.51
C GLY A 114 6.48 5.97 3.97
N SER A 115 7.69 5.51 4.23
CA SER A 115 8.25 5.42 5.58
C SER A 115 8.69 6.78 6.15
N TRP A 116 8.75 7.84 5.33
CA TRP A 116 9.18 9.18 5.78
C TRP A 116 8.25 9.78 6.83
N ILE A 117 6.97 9.37 6.84
CA ILE A 117 5.98 9.89 7.81
C ILE A 117 6.32 9.43 9.22
N ALA A 118 6.73 8.17 9.38
CA ALA A 118 7.04 7.55 10.66
C ALA A 118 8.36 6.76 10.56
N PRO A 119 9.51 7.44 10.53
CA PRO A 119 10.81 6.77 10.55
C PRO A 119 10.98 5.93 11.82
N ALA A 120 11.66 4.78 11.69
CA ALA A 120 11.90 3.88 12.83
C ALA A 120 12.56 4.58 14.03
N LYS A 121 13.45 5.54 13.77
CA LYS A 121 14.08 6.34 14.83
C LYS A 121 13.04 7.09 15.67
N ASP A 122 12.09 7.79 15.02
CA ASP A 122 11.09 8.58 15.76
C ASP A 122 10.08 7.69 16.51
N ILE A 123 9.80 6.49 15.98
CA ILE A 123 8.98 5.50 16.69
C ILE A 123 9.69 5.02 17.95
N ASN A 124 10.97 4.65 17.83
CA ASN A 124 11.77 4.16 18.96
C ASN A 124 11.99 5.24 20.03
N ASP A 125 12.19 6.48 19.60
CA ASP A 125 12.39 7.64 20.50
C ASP A 125 11.05 8.18 21.03
N GLN A 126 9.89 7.56 20.66
CA GLN A 126 8.54 8.01 21.01
C GLN A 126 8.24 9.46 20.59
N ASN A 127 8.86 9.92 19.50
CA ASN A 127 8.72 11.27 18.98
C ASN A 127 7.44 11.43 18.14
N PHE A 128 6.29 11.16 18.76
CA PHE A 128 4.99 11.13 18.09
C PHE A 128 4.50 12.50 17.62
N SER A 129 5.00 13.59 18.20
CA SER A 129 4.72 14.95 17.75
C SER A 129 5.23 15.21 16.34
N GLU A 130 6.46 14.76 16.04
CA GLU A 130 7.05 14.88 14.71
C GLU A 130 6.35 14.00 13.68
N ILE A 131 5.99 12.76 14.06
CA ILE A 131 5.18 11.89 13.21
C ILE A 131 3.84 12.56 12.87
N THR A 132 3.17 13.16 13.85
CA THR A 132 1.92 13.89 13.67
C THR A 132 2.11 15.10 12.74
N ALA A 133 3.21 15.85 12.91
CA ALA A 133 3.50 17.01 12.06
C ALA A 133 3.71 16.60 10.60
N ARG A 134 4.51 15.53 10.34
CA ARG A 134 4.71 14.98 8.99
C ARG A 134 3.42 14.44 8.38
N ALA A 135 2.59 13.76 9.16
CA ALA A 135 1.28 13.28 8.69
C ALA A 135 0.38 14.44 8.25
N LYS A 136 0.31 15.51 9.05
CA LYS A 136 -0.43 16.74 8.68
C LYS A 136 0.15 17.43 7.44
N GLN A 137 1.47 17.40 7.27
CA GLN A 137 2.11 17.93 6.08
C GLN A 137 1.79 17.07 4.84
N ALA A 138 1.80 15.76 4.99
CA ALA A 138 1.50 14.83 3.90
C ALA A 138 0.06 14.99 3.38
N THR A 139 -0.92 15.32 4.22
CA THR A 139 -2.30 15.58 3.77
C THR A 139 -2.44 16.78 2.83
N LYS A 140 -1.45 17.68 2.79
CA LYS A 140 -1.43 18.82 1.88
C LYS A 140 -0.91 18.50 0.48
N LEU A 141 -0.39 17.29 0.26
CA LEU A 141 0.06 16.81 -1.05
C LEU A 141 -1.09 16.44 -1.98
N VAL A 142 -2.28 16.24 -1.42
CA VAL A 142 -3.50 15.94 -2.17
C VAL A 142 -4.31 17.22 -2.23
N ASN A 143 -4.44 17.78 -3.42
CA ASN A 143 -5.34 18.91 -3.71
C ASN A 143 -6.69 18.36 -4.18
#